data_499f1c59e411cd7463e833dc31cf524e
#
_entry.id   499f1c59e411cd7463e833dc31cf524e
#
_cell.length_a   1.000
_cell.length_b   1.000
_cell.length_c   1.000
_cell.angle_alpha   90.00
_cell.angle_beta   90.00
_cell.angle_gamma   90.00
#
_symmetry.space_group_name_H-M   'P 1'
#
loop_
_entity.id
_entity.type
_entity.pdbx_description
1 polymer ?
#
loop_
_entity_poly.entity_id
_entity_poly.type
_entity_poly.pdbx_seq_one_letter_code
_entity_poly.pdbx_strand_id
1 'polypeptide(L)'
;MRKFLFLVLLLSLGWKTQMFAQEKKMTKAEREAAWRAERLKKREAEQAKEHAQDSIAFVQAVEALRSGSWALEASNITFRNGVTRFVTESTNYVSINDGTGTIQTAFDNVNISSPNGLGGITLEGSVSGERMSQDGDGNIYYSYTIQGPNLSAVVYITLAANSNEASARIDPNFSGNTITMNGYIYSYDNAGVFQGTTSYY
;
A
#
# COMPACT_ATOMS: atom_id res chain seq x y z
N MET A 1 -73.63 8.75 36.82
CA MET A 1 -72.64 8.67 35.73
C MET A 1 -71.39 9.52 35.97
N ARG A 2 -71.34 10.57 36.74
CA ARG A 2 -70.20 11.44 37.00
C ARG A 2 -69.14 10.83 37.92
N LYS A 3 -69.47 9.90 38.80
CA LYS A 3 -68.47 9.26 39.74
C LYS A 3 -67.70 8.11 39.15
N PHE A 4 -68.15 7.51 38.04
CA PHE A 4 -67.45 6.42 37.36
C PHE A 4 -66.34 6.95 36.45
N LEU A 5 -66.51 8.16 35.93
CA LEU A 5 -65.49 8.78 35.07
C LEU A 5 -64.19 9.17 35.83
N PHE A 6 -64.33 9.54 37.12
CA PHE A 6 -63.20 9.91 37.97
C PHE A 6 -62.33 8.71 38.39
N LEU A 7 -62.94 7.54 38.54
CA LEU A 7 -62.21 6.33 38.92
C LEU A 7 -61.35 5.79 37.77
N VAL A 8 -61.82 5.91 36.53
CA VAL A 8 -61.07 5.50 35.34
C VAL A 8 -59.88 6.44 35.07
N LEU A 9 -60.04 7.74 35.38
CA LEU A 9 -58.95 8.73 35.19
C LEU A 9 -57.77 8.53 36.17
N LEU A 10 -58.09 8.11 37.42
CA LEU A 10 -57.11 7.83 38.47
C LEU A 10 -56.34 6.54 38.19
N LEU A 11 -56.93 5.54 37.55
CA LEU A 11 -56.25 4.30 37.15
C LEU A 11 -55.34 4.51 35.95
N SER A 12 -55.63 5.45 35.06
CA SER A 12 -54.77 5.76 33.90
C SER A 12 -53.53 6.60 34.26
N LEU A 13 -53.57 7.38 35.35
CA LEU A 13 -52.41 8.11 35.84
C LEU A 13 -51.40 7.22 36.61
N GLY A 14 -51.88 6.14 37.25
CA GLY A 14 -51.02 5.20 37.99
C GLY A 14 -50.15 4.32 37.11
N TRP A 15 -50.52 4.11 35.85
CA TRP A 15 -49.72 3.28 34.92
C TRP A 15 -48.61 4.01 34.20
N LYS A 16 -48.64 5.34 34.14
CA LYS A 16 -47.59 6.13 33.51
C LYS A 16 -46.38 6.37 34.41
N THR A 17 -46.48 6.14 35.70
CA THR A 17 -45.39 6.36 36.67
C THR A 17 -44.52 5.13 36.89
N GLN A 18 -44.89 3.92 36.39
CA GLN A 18 -44.07 2.71 36.55
C GLN A 18 -43.11 2.43 35.39
N MET A 19 -43.13 3.21 34.31
CA MET A 19 -42.19 3.05 33.21
C MET A 19 -40.88 3.84 33.35
N PHE A 20 -40.67 4.57 34.44
CA PHE A 20 -39.46 5.38 34.68
C PHE A 20 -38.53 4.84 35.76
N ALA A 21 -38.60 3.56 36.09
CA ALA A 21 -37.74 3.02 37.14
C ALA A 21 -37.19 1.65 36.73
N GLN A 22 -36.10 1.64 36.01
CA GLN A 22 -34.92 0.80 36.22
C GLN A 22 -33.95 0.96 35.05
N GLU A 23 -33.32 2.11 34.97
CA GLU A 23 -31.98 2.20 34.36
C GLU A 23 -31.08 1.42 35.32
N LYS A 24 -30.95 0.10 35.10
CA LYS A 24 -30.05 -0.77 35.85
C LYS A 24 -28.66 -0.19 35.66
N LYS A 25 -28.16 0.54 36.66
CA LYS A 25 -26.81 1.06 36.62
C LYS A 25 -25.86 -0.11 36.39
N MET A 26 -25.26 -0.17 35.20
CA MET A 26 -24.28 -1.21 34.85
C MET A 26 -23.21 -1.25 35.93
N THR A 27 -22.87 -2.43 36.39
CA THR A 27 -21.76 -2.65 37.30
C THR A 27 -20.43 -2.26 36.60
N LYS A 28 -19.38 -2.03 37.39
CA LYS A 28 -18.06 -1.71 36.84
C LYS A 28 -17.59 -2.80 35.88
N ALA A 29 -17.81 -4.09 36.20
CA ALA A 29 -17.47 -5.23 35.35
C ALA A 29 -18.23 -5.24 34.02
N GLU A 30 -19.55 -4.95 34.06
CA GLU A 30 -20.39 -4.86 32.83
C GLU A 30 -19.93 -3.72 31.93
N ARG A 31 -19.56 -2.56 32.49
CA ARG A 31 -19.02 -1.43 31.71
C ARG A 31 -17.68 -1.75 31.08
N GLU A 32 -16.79 -2.41 31.81
CA GLU A 32 -15.51 -2.87 31.26
C GLU A 32 -15.70 -3.91 30.17
N ALA A 33 -16.62 -4.85 30.33
CA ALA A 33 -16.94 -5.84 29.32
C ALA A 33 -17.53 -5.21 28.06
N ALA A 34 -18.47 -4.27 28.20
CA ALA A 34 -19.05 -3.53 27.09
C ALA A 34 -18.00 -2.72 26.34
N TRP A 35 -17.12 -2.02 27.04
CA TRP A 35 -16.02 -1.26 26.44
C TRP A 35 -15.03 -2.15 25.69
N ARG A 36 -14.68 -3.33 26.24
CA ARG A 36 -13.83 -4.32 25.53
C ARG A 36 -14.50 -4.83 24.27
N ALA A 37 -15.80 -5.16 24.35
CA ALA A 37 -16.57 -5.63 23.20
C ALA A 37 -16.66 -4.55 22.11
N GLU A 38 -16.86 -3.29 22.48
CA GLU A 38 -16.90 -2.16 21.53
C GLU A 38 -15.53 -1.96 20.84
N ARG A 39 -14.46 -2.03 21.61
CA ARG A 39 -13.08 -1.95 21.05
C ARG A 39 -12.78 -3.09 20.09
N LEU A 40 -13.21 -4.32 20.39
CA LEU A 40 -13.03 -5.47 19.51
C LEU A 40 -13.79 -5.25 18.20
N LYS A 41 -15.07 -4.88 18.26
CA LYS A 41 -15.87 -4.57 17.07
C LYS A 41 -15.25 -3.46 16.21
N LYS A 42 -14.71 -2.42 16.86
CA LYS A 42 -14.04 -1.33 16.14
C LYS A 42 -12.78 -1.82 15.42
N ARG A 43 -11.96 -2.64 16.09
CA ARG A 43 -10.77 -3.25 15.46
C ARG A 43 -11.12 -4.17 14.30
N GLU A 44 -12.12 -5.03 14.48
CA GLU A 44 -12.60 -5.92 13.40
C GLU A 44 -13.12 -5.13 12.20
N ALA A 45 -13.85 -4.02 12.44
CA ALA A 45 -14.33 -3.15 11.38
C ALA A 45 -13.19 -2.39 10.67
N GLU A 46 -12.14 -1.97 11.40
CA GLU A 46 -10.95 -1.36 10.82
C GLU A 46 -10.18 -2.38 9.97
N GLN A 47 -9.91 -3.57 10.50
CA GLN A 47 -9.24 -4.65 9.75
C GLN A 47 -10.01 -5.05 8.49
N ALA A 48 -11.33 -5.15 8.57
CA ALA A 48 -12.15 -5.46 7.40
C ALA A 48 -12.06 -4.37 6.32
N LYS A 49 -11.94 -3.09 6.71
CA LYS A 49 -11.73 -1.98 5.77
C LYS A 49 -10.34 -2.03 5.15
N GLU A 50 -9.30 -2.26 5.95
CA GLU A 50 -7.93 -2.41 5.48
C GLU A 50 -7.84 -3.54 4.44
N HIS A 51 -8.34 -4.74 4.77
CA HIS A 51 -8.38 -5.86 3.82
C HIS A 51 -9.14 -5.56 2.53
N ALA A 52 -10.24 -4.80 2.61
CA ALA A 52 -10.97 -4.41 1.41
C ALA A 52 -10.17 -3.41 0.56
N GLN A 53 -9.48 -2.46 1.18
CA GLN A 53 -8.61 -1.51 0.49
C GLN A 53 -7.40 -2.20 -0.14
N ASP A 54 -6.74 -3.11 0.58
CA ASP A 54 -5.61 -3.89 0.09
C ASP A 54 -6.00 -4.75 -1.11
N SER A 55 -7.18 -5.38 -1.07
CA SER A 55 -7.69 -6.17 -2.19
C SER A 55 -7.93 -5.32 -3.43
N ILE A 56 -8.44 -4.10 -3.28
CA ILE A 56 -8.62 -3.15 -4.39
C ILE A 56 -7.25 -2.72 -4.93
N ALA A 57 -6.31 -2.36 -4.04
CA ALA A 57 -4.97 -1.96 -4.41
C ALA A 57 -4.22 -3.08 -5.16
N PHE A 58 -4.39 -4.34 -4.75
CA PHE A 58 -3.85 -5.50 -5.46
C PHE A 58 -4.37 -5.60 -6.90
N VAL A 59 -5.69 -5.50 -7.09
CA VAL A 59 -6.29 -5.56 -8.43
C VAL A 59 -5.77 -4.44 -9.32
N GLN A 60 -5.66 -3.22 -8.79
CA GLN A 60 -5.12 -2.08 -9.50
C GLN A 60 -3.64 -2.26 -9.87
N ALA A 61 -2.82 -2.80 -8.95
CA ALA A 61 -1.42 -3.10 -9.21
C ALA A 61 -1.23 -4.18 -10.29
N VAL A 62 -2.06 -5.24 -10.26
CA VAL A 62 -2.05 -6.29 -11.29
C VAL A 62 -2.43 -5.73 -12.66
N GLU A 63 -3.43 -4.86 -12.73
CA GLU A 63 -3.85 -4.22 -13.97
C GLU A 63 -2.77 -3.27 -14.50
N ALA A 64 -2.14 -2.49 -13.63
CA ALA A 64 -1.02 -1.62 -13.97
C ALA A 64 0.17 -2.42 -14.55
N LEU A 65 0.54 -3.54 -13.94
CA LEU A 65 1.58 -4.44 -14.48
C LEU A 65 1.19 -4.98 -15.86
N ARG A 66 -0.07 -5.37 -16.07
CA ARG A 66 -0.56 -5.88 -17.35
C ARG A 66 -0.60 -4.83 -18.45
N SER A 67 -0.93 -3.60 -18.12
CA SER A 67 -0.99 -2.49 -19.07
C SER A 67 0.39 -2.01 -19.51
N GLY A 68 1.47 -2.39 -18.80
CA GLY A 68 2.81 -1.87 -19.05
C GLY A 68 2.96 -0.39 -18.70
N SER A 69 2.11 0.15 -17.80
CA SER A 69 2.18 1.54 -17.32
C SER A 69 2.02 1.56 -15.80
N TRP A 70 3.16 1.46 -15.10
CA TRP A 70 3.22 1.33 -13.65
C TRP A 70 4.51 1.90 -13.07
N ALA A 71 4.49 2.21 -11.78
CA ALA A 71 5.68 2.51 -10.99
C ALA A 71 5.64 1.76 -9.66
N LEU A 72 6.78 1.20 -9.25
CA LEU A 72 7.06 0.74 -7.90
C LEU A 72 7.79 1.85 -7.17
N GLU A 73 7.12 2.51 -6.23
CA GLU A 73 7.67 3.52 -5.34
C GLU A 73 8.34 2.84 -4.15
N ALA A 74 9.67 2.97 -4.03
CA ALA A 74 10.44 2.24 -3.05
C ALA A 74 10.56 3.01 -1.73
N SER A 75 10.14 2.39 -0.63
CA SER A 75 10.36 2.88 0.73
C SER A 75 11.72 2.49 1.30
N ASN A 76 12.33 1.44 0.75
CA ASN A 76 13.69 1.03 1.10
C ASN A 76 14.40 0.33 -0.05
N ILE A 77 15.74 0.36 0.00
CA ILE A 77 16.63 -0.31 -0.95
C ILE A 77 17.57 -1.21 -0.16
N THR A 78 17.62 -2.48 -0.54
CA THR A 78 18.57 -3.46 -0.02
C THR A 78 19.66 -3.71 -1.05
N PHE A 79 20.90 -3.51 -0.64
CA PHE A 79 22.08 -3.75 -1.47
C PHE A 79 22.53 -5.21 -1.39
N ARG A 80 23.34 -5.65 -2.35
CA ARG A 80 23.90 -7.01 -2.41
C ARG A 80 24.57 -7.48 -1.10
N ASN A 81 25.20 -6.58 -0.36
CA ASN A 81 25.84 -6.89 0.92
C ASN A 81 24.86 -7.02 2.10
N GLY A 82 23.55 -6.96 1.86
CA GLY A 82 22.50 -7.05 2.87
C GLY A 82 22.21 -5.74 3.60
N VAL A 83 22.91 -4.66 3.30
CA VAL A 83 22.62 -3.35 3.90
C VAL A 83 21.32 -2.81 3.32
N THR A 84 20.37 -2.45 4.17
CA THR A 84 19.11 -1.82 3.79
C THR A 84 19.13 -0.34 4.19
N ARG A 85 18.65 0.52 3.29
CA ARG A 85 18.46 1.96 3.52
C ARG A 85 17.01 2.34 3.25
N PHE A 86 16.41 3.07 4.16
CA PHE A 86 15.12 3.74 3.93
C PHE A 86 15.36 4.96 3.06
N VAL A 87 14.45 5.19 2.12
CA VAL A 87 14.58 6.22 1.09
C VAL A 87 13.23 6.94 0.89
N THR A 88 13.27 8.07 0.20
CA THR A 88 12.07 8.82 -0.17
C THR A 88 11.41 8.16 -1.40
N GLU A 89 10.17 7.75 -1.29
CA GLU A 89 9.44 6.96 -2.28
C GLU A 89 9.34 7.66 -3.64
N SER A 90 9.02 8.95 -3.66
CA SER A 90 8.85 9.71 -4.91
C SER A 90 10.11 9.83 -5.76
N THR A 91 11.29 9.68 -5.17
CA THR A 91 12.59 9.82 -5.85
C THR A 91 13.34 8.50 -6.00
N ASN A 92 12.82 7.40 -5.46
CA ASN A 92 13.38 6.06 -5.55
C ASN A 92 12.33 5.10 -6.09
N TYR A 93 12.46 4.74 -7.35
CA TYR A 93 11.43 3.95 -8.02
C TYR A 93 11.98 3.14 -9.20
N VAL A 94 11.18 2.16 -9.58
CA VAL A 94 11.28 1.44 -10.85
C VAL A 94 9.96 1.59 -11.57
N SER A 95 9.98 1.93 -12.84
CA SER A 95 8.75 2.10 -13.61
C SER A 95 8.87 1.58 -15.03
N ILE A 96 7.72 1.32 -15.63
CA ILE A 96 7.53 1.21 -17.08
C ILE A 96 6.42 2.19 -17.47
N ASN A 97 6.67 2.96 -18.53
CA ASN A 97 5.66 3.78 -19.18
C ASN A 97 5.97 3.90 -20.67
N ASP A 98 4.97 3.64 -21.51
CA ASP A 98 5.10 3.68 -22.99
C ASP A 98 6.31 2.90 -23.51
N GLY A 99 6.58 1.71 -22.97
CA GLY A 99 7.69 0.84 -23.38
C GLY A 99 9.07 1.30 -22.90
N THR A 100 9.14 2.42 -22.18
CA THR A 100 10.35 2.92 -21.54
C THR A 100 10.38 2.50 -20.07
N GLY A 101 11.42 1.80 -19.68
CA GLY A 101 11.69 1.48 -18.28
C GLY A 101 12.59 2.54 -17.65
N THR A 102 12.33 2.91 -16.42
CA THR A 102 13.16 3.81 -15.62
C THR A 102 13.55 3.13 -14.31
N ILE A 103 14.83 3.25 -13.93
CA ILE A 103 15.33 2.87 -12.61
C ILE A 103 15.99 4.11 -12.02
N GLN A 104 15.44 4.59 -10.90
CA GLN A 104 15.97 5.77 -10.22
C GLN A 104 16.29 5.47 -8.77
N THR A 105 17.47 5.91 -8.35
CA THR A 105 17.88 5.97 -6.95
C THR A 105 18.27 7.39 -6.57
N ALA A 106 17.93 7.79 -5.35
CA ALA A 106 18.29 9.08 -4.77
C ALA A 106 18.54 8.88 -3.27
N PHE A 107 19.65 9.40 -2.76
CA PHE A 107 20.01 9.27 -1.35
C PHE A 107 20.20 10.65 -0.73
N ASP A 108 19.46 10.92 0.34
CA ASP A 108 19.63 12.10 1.16
C ASP A 108 21.06 12.12 1.72
N ASN A 109 21.79 13.22 1.62
CA ASN A 109 23.20 13.41 2.01
C ASN A 109 24.29 13.11 0.94
N VAL A 110 23.92 12.96 -0.30
CA VAL A 110 24.92 12.90 -1.37
C VAL A 110 24.96 14.24 -2.10
N ASN A 111 26.17 14.75 -2.35
CA ASN A 111 26.44 16.04 -3.00
C ASN A 111 25.52 16.30 -4.19
N ILE A 112 25.10 17.57 -4.33
CA ILE A 112 24.33 18.14 -5.47
C ILE A 112 24.99 17.84 -6.84
N SER A 113 26.23 17.36 -6.86
CA SER A 113 26.97 16.91 -8.04
C SER A 113 26.68 15.48 -8.48
N SER A 114 25.62 14.83 -7.94
CA SER A 114 25.22 13.50 -8.40
C SER A 114 24.68 13.54 -9.84
N PRO A 115 24.87 12.47 -10.63
CA PRO A 115 24.48 12.44 -12.04
C PRO A 115 23.02 12.82 -12.32
N ASN A 116 22.07 12.47 -11.41
CA ASN A 116 20.65 12.82 -11.57
C ASN A 116 20.22 14.09 -10.83
N GLY A 117 21.13 14.77 -10.15
CA GLY A 117 20.80 15.97 -9.34
C GLY A 117 20.05 15.67 -8.03
N LEU A 118 19.79 14.38 -7.70
CA LEU A 118 19.01 13.95 -6.55
C LEU A 118 19.83 13.09 -5.55
N GLY A 119 21.14 13.07 -5.69
CA GLY A 119 21.99 12.26 -4.82
C GLY A 119 22.16 10.80 -5.28
N GLY A 120 21.83 10.50 -6.53
CA GLY A 120 21.90 9.14 -7.08
C GLY A 120 22.03 9.10 -8.60
N ILE A 121 21.37 8.13 -9.22
CA ILE A 121 21.35 7.92 -10.67
C ILE A 121 19.92 7.71 -11.16
N THR A 122 19.66 8.17 -12.38
CA THR A 122 18.45 7.85 -13.15
C THR A 122 18.87 7.20 -14.46
N LEU A 123 18.42 5.98 -14.69
CA LEU A 123 18.74 5.17 -15.87
C LEU A 123 17.45 4.85 -16.61
N GLU A 124 17.46 5.02 -17.93
CA GLU A 124 16.34 4.72 -18.80
C GLU A 124 16.74 3.74 -19.90
N GLY A 125 15.77 2.96 -20.35
CA GLY A 125 16.00 2.02 -21.43
C GLY A 125 14.69 1.46 -21.99
N SER A 126 14.79 0.84 -23.16
CA SER A 126 13.67 0.10 -23.77
C SER A 126 13.41 -1.19 -22.98
N VAL A 127 12.13 -1.52 -22.85
CA VAL A 127 11.68 -2.74 -22.16
C VAL A 127 11.39 -3.83 -23.19
N SER A 128 11.75 -5.07 -22.82
CA SER A 128 11.47 -6.25 -23.64
C SER A 128 11.38 -7.53 -22.80
N GLY A 129 10.79 -8.58 -23.36
CA GLY A 129 10.77 -9.90 -22.75
C GLY A 129 9.91 -9.99 -21.50
N GLU A 130 8.88 -9.18 -21.39
CA GLU A 130 7.95 -9.15 -20.27
C GLU A 130 7.27 -10.50 -20.09
N ARG A 131 7.26 -10.97 -18.85
CA ARG A 131 6.62 -12.23 -18.45
C ARG A 131 5.90 -12.02 -17.13
N MET A 132 4.69 -12.54 -17.04
CA MET A 132 3.88 -12.48 -15.82
C MET A 132 3.36 -13.88 -15.50
N SER A 133 3.42 -14.26 -14.24
CA SER A 133 2.86 -15.50 -13.73
C SER A 133 2.29 -15.30 -12.32
N GLN A 134 1.42 -16.19 -11.90
CA GLN A 134 0.84 -16.20 -10.57
C GLN A 134 1.08 -17.58 -9.94
N ASP A 135 1.43 -17.60 -8.64
CA ASP A 135 1.56 -18.85 -7.89
C ASP A 135 0.22 -19.29 -7.26
N GLY A 136 0.26 -20.44 -6.55
CA GLY A 136 -0.93 -21.00 -5.87
C GLY A 136 -1.41 -20.17 -4.68
N ASP A 137 -0.57 -19.30 -4.12
CA ASP A 137 -0.88 -18.42 -3.00
C ASP A 137 -1.41 -17.06 -3.46
N GLY A 138 -1.40 -16.81 -4.78
CA GLY A 138 -1.91 -15.59 -5.38
C GLY A 138 -0.87 -14.49 -5.59
N ASN A 139 0.42 -14.73 -5.28
CA ASN A 139 1.48 -13.77 -5.56
C ASN A 139 1.73 -13.67 -7.06
N ILE A 140 2.03 -12.46 -7.54
CA ILE A 140 2.37 -12.22 -8.93
C ILE A 140 3.88 -12.07 -9.08
N TYR A 141 4.42 -12.79 -10.04
CA TYR A 141 5.80 -12.67 -10.49
C TYR A 141 5.82 -12.04 -11.86
N TYR A 142 6.50 -10.91 -11.98
CA TYR A 142 6.66 -10.19 -13.23
C TYR A 142 8.13 -9.95 -13.51
N SER A 143 8.57 -10.18 -14.73
CA SER A 143 9.98 -9.97 -15.09
C SER A 143 10.10 -9.37 -16.47
N TYR A 144 11.15 -8.58 -16.68
CA TYR A 144 11.47 -7.98 -17.96
C TYR A 144 12.95 -7.65 -18.06
N THR A 145 13.42 -7.41 -19.29
CA THR A 145 14.75 -6.88 -19.57
C THR A 145 14.64 -5.42 -19.91
N ILE A 146 15.48 -4.59 -19.30
CA ILE A 146 15.64 -3.18 -19.64
C ILE A 146 16.99 -2.96 -20.28
N GLN A 147 17.05 -2.23 -21.40
CA GLN A 147 18.28 -1.94 -22.12
C GLN A 147 18.33 -0.50 -22.61
N GLY A 148 19.34 0.22 -22.21
CA GLY A 148 19.64 1.60 -22.59
C GLY A 148 21.14 1.81 -22.77
N PRO A 149 21.59 3.04 -23.03
CA PRO A 149 23.00 3.34 -23.30
C PRO A 149 23.95 2.90 -22.18
N ASN A 150 23.52 3.06 -20.93
CA ASN A 150 24.32 2.71 -19.74
C ASN A 150 23.57 1.76 -18.81
N LEU A 151 22.54 1.10 -19.31
CA LEU A 151 21.69 0.21 -18.56
C LEU A 151 21.46 -1.07 -19.37
N SER A 152 21.85 -2.19 -18.81
CA SER A 152 21.40 -3.51 -19.24
C SER A 152 21.17 -4.34 -18.00
N ALA A 153 19.92 -4.67 -17.71
CA ALA A 153 19.53 -5.39 -16.51
C ALA A 153 18.30 -6.26 -16.75
N VAL A 154 18.16 -7.30 -15.94
CA VAL A 154 16.90 -8.01 -15.76
C VAL A 154 16.27 -7.55 -14.46
N VAL A 155 14.99 -7.23 -14.53
CA VAL A 155 14.19 -6.83 -13.35
C VAL A 155 13.20 -7.94 -13.04
N TYR A 156 13.15 -8.32 -11.78
CA TYR A 156 12.22 -9.32 -11.24
C TYR A 156 11.37 -8.65 -10.19
N ILE A 157 10.06 -8.67 -10.38
CA ILE A 157 9.09 -8.11 -9.44
C ILE A 157 8.30 -9.25 -8.81
N THR A 158 8.14 -9.19 -7.50
CA THR A 158 7.22 -10.02 -6.74
C THR A 158 6.20 -9.12 -6.08
N LEU A 159 4.94 -9.21 -6.48
CA LEU A 159 3.81 -8.50 -5.87
C LEU A 159 3.11 -9.46 -4.91
N ALA A 160 2.98 -9.07 -3.66
CA ALA A 160 2.33 -9.86 -2.62
C ALA A 160 0.82 -10.00 -2.87
N ALA A 161 0.29 -11.19 -2.63
CA ALA A 161 -1.16 -11.45 -2.75
C ALA A 161 -1.96 -10.53 -1.82
N ASN A 162 -3.10 -10.04 -2.31
CA ASN A 162 -4.03 -9.17 -1.58
C ASN A 162 -3.43 -7.85 -1.07
N SER A 163 -2.36 -7.37 -1.69
CA SER A 163 -1.73 -6.08 -1.39
C SER A 163 -1.06 -5.53 -2.65
N ASN A 164 -0.80 -4.23 -2.71
CA ASN A 164 0.08 -3.65 -3.74
C ASN A 164 1.54 -3.55 -3.27
N GLU A 165 1.88 -4.17 -2.13
CA GLU A 165 3.25 -4.29 -1.66
C GLU A 165 4.06 -5.20 -2.58
N ALA A 166 5.22 -4.72 -3.01
CA ALA A 166 6.05 -5.42 -3.96
C ALA A 166 7.55 -5.24 -3.71
N SER A 167 8.31 -6.17 -4.25
CA SER A 167 9.76 -6.17 -4.27
C SER A 167 10.25 -6.22 -5.71
N ALA A 168 11.09 -5.29 -6.12
CA ALA A 168 11.77 -5.28 -7.42
C ALA A 168 13.25 -5.56 -7.24
N ARG A 169 13.71 -6.72 -7.68
CA ARG A 169 15.13 -7.07 -7.76
C ARG A 169 15.66 -6.70 -9.13
N ILE A 170 16.72 -5.92 -9.15
CA ILE A 170 17.41 -5.44 -10.34
C ILE A 170 18.75 -6.12 -10.42
N ASP A 171 18.95 -6.92 -11.46
CA ASP A 171 20.18 -7.64 -11.74
C ASP A 171 20.87 -7.05 -12.99
N PRO A 172 21.89 -6.19 -12.82
CA PRO A 172 22.65 -5.64 -13.95
C PRO A 172 23.48 -6.74 -14.65
N ASN A 173 23.44 -6.76 -15.99
CA ASN A 173 24.13 -7.78 -16.78
C ASN A 173 25.66 -7.67 -16.75
N PHE A 174 26.20 -6.47 -16.48
CA PHE A 174 27.63 -6.18 -16.55
C PHE A 174 28.29 -5.90 -15.19
N SER A 175 27.51 -5.83 -14.12
CA SER A 175 28.04 -5.64 -12.76
C SER A 175 27.31 -6.58 -11.80
N GLY A 176 28.03 -7.17 -10.87
CA GLY A 176 27.37 -7.98 -9.83
C GLY A 176 26.65 -7.15 -8.74
N ASN A 177 26.32 -5.89 -8.99
CA ASN A 177 25.73 -4.98 -8.01
C ASN A 177 24.21 -5.05 -8.04
N THR A 178 23.65 -6.20 -7.69
CA THR A 178 22.21 -6.38 -7.51
C THR A 178 21.69 -5.47 -6.40
N ILE A 179 20.57 -4.83 -6.66
CA ILE A 179 19.79 -4.09 -5.65
C ILE A 179 18.36 -4.61 -5.63
N THR A 180 17.72 -4.52 -4.46
CA THR A 180 16.31 -4.84 -4.28
C THR A 180 15.61 -3.61 -3.72
N MET A 181 14.59 -3.14 -4.42
CA MET A 181 13.72 -2.05 -4.02
C MET A 181 12.41 -2.63 -3.48
N ASN A 182 12.02 -2.29 -2.27
CA ASN A 182 10.76 -2.74 -1.67
C ASN A 182 9.86 -1.52 -1.47
N GLY A 183 8.60 -1.66 -1.82
CA GLY A 183 7.62 -0.58 -1.75
C GLY A 183 6.28 -0.99 -2.32
N TYR A 184 5.61 -0.07 -3.00
CA TYR A 184 4.24 -0.26 -3.47
C TYR A 184 4.13 0.00 -4.97
N ILE A 185 3.33 -0.83 -5.66
CA ILE A 185 3.02 -0.64 -7.08
C ILE A 185 1.75 0.19 -7.26
N TYR A 186 1.86 1.18 -8.14
CA TYR A 186 0.75 2.02 -8.60
C TYR A 186 0.70 2.04 -10.14
N SER A 187 -0.45 2.39 -10.72
CA SER A 187 -0.47 2.82 -12.12
C SER A 187 0.40 4.08 -12.27
N TYR A 188 1.08 4.23 -13.39
CA TYR A 188 2.01 5.35 -13.60
C TYR A 188 1.34 6.72 -13.41
N ASP A 189 0.09 6.86 -13.86
CA ASP A 189 -0.69 8.09 -13.73
C ASP A 189 -1.05 8.45 -12.27
N ASN A 190 -1.08 7.46 -11.38
CA ASN A 190 -1.38 7.65 -9.95
C ASN A 190 -0.12 7.64 -9.08
N ALA A 191 1.04 7.36 -9.66
CA ALA A 191 2.31 7.37 -8.95
C ALA A 191 2.77 8.80 -8.65
N GLY A 192 3.34 8.99 -7.46
CA GLY A 192 3.91 10.27 -7.02
C GLY A 192 5.37 10.48 -7.42
N VAL A 193 5.83 9.82 -8.50
CA VAL A 193 7.25 9.80 -8.85
C VAL A 193 7.75 11.13 -9.43
N PHE A 194 8.95 11.51 -9.03
CA PHE A 194 9.66 12.67 -9.54
C PHE A 194 10.95 12.21 -10.21
N GLN A 195 11.04 12.41 -11.50
CA GLN A 195 12.20 12.00 -12.30
C GLN A 195 13.31 13.06 -12.25
N GLY A 196 14.50 12.62 -11.85
CA GLY A 196 15.72 13.42 -11.97
C GLY A 196 16.29 13.41 -13.37
N THR A 197 17.40 14.09 -13.57
CA THR A 197 18.09 14.10 -14.87
C THR A 197 18.58 12.71 -15.21
N THR A 198 18.29 12.23 -16.44
CA THR A 198 18.78 10.94 -16.92
C THR A 198 20.31 10.94 -17.05
N SER A 199 20.93 9.92 -16.50
CA SER A 199 22.39 9.78 -16.47
C SER A 199 22.88 9.12 -17.75
N TYR A 200 23.64 9.82 -18.56
CA TYR A 200 24.19 9.36 -19.86
C TYR A 200 25.71 9.08 -19.79
N TYR A 201 26.26 8.65 -18.67
CA TYR A 201 27.69 8.41 -18.53
C TYR A 201 28.06 6.96 -18.68
#